data_50da5c9884563348bf58feceaf47762f
#
_entry.id   50da5c9884563348bf58feceaf47762f
#
_cell.length_a   1.000
_cell.length_b   1.000
_cell.length_c   1.000
_cell.angle_alpha   90.00
_cell.angle_beta   90.00
_cell.angle_gamma   90.00
#
_symmetry.space_group_name_H-M   'P 1'
#
loop_
_entity.id
_entity.type
_entity.pdbx_description
1 polymer ?
#
loop_
_entity_poly.entity_id
_entity_poly.type
_entity_poly.pdbx_seq_one_letter_code
_entity_poly.pdbx_strand_id
1 'polypeptide(L)'
;ASSIPTKSKIDQVSDEFFRPEVNTEDGVWAVLPFELLAPQWKVISVDGRSPLDDDFAPEQTPLSQRVVLSTQLEEVSLSAEQLLALLPAPNRERDRLTSLIMTGVTAMARDTAFVMSTEGVLYPGTEIRDFMRAADLTHISNEVSFYEGCPFPDPDYSGFIFCSDPSYIDLLDDLGADIIELTGNHNNDVRALYKVDSVPFTLDLYREHHMQWYAG
;
A
#
# COMPACT_ATOMS: atom_id res chain seq x y z
N ALA A 1 19.35 20.66 -6.83
CA ALA A 1 18.94 20.28 -8.19
C ALA A 1 20.07 19.47 -8.79
N SER A 2 19.99 18.13 -8.74
CA SER A 2 20.94 17.27 -9.43
C SER A 2 20.52 17.17 -10.88
N SER A 3 21.42 17.55 -11.79
CA SER A 3 21.22 17.45 -13.23
C SER A 3 21.13 15.97 -13.63
N ILE A 4 20.03 15.58 -14.26
CA ILE A 4 19.90 14.28 -14.93
C ILE A 4 20.95 14.17 -16.01
N PRO A 5 21.75 13.10 -16.11
CA PRO A 5 22.72 12.94 -17.17
C PRO A 5 22.02 12.84 -18.52
N THR A 6 22.36 13.72 -19.44
CA THR A 6 21.68 13.94 -20.75
C THR A 6 22.08 12.94 -21.84
N LYS A 7 22.64 11.79 -21.52
CA LYS A 7 22.94 10.70 -22.49
C LYS A 7 22.78 9.34 -21.83
N SER A 8 21.55 8.90 -21.67
CA SER A 8 21.27 7.48 -21.49
C SER A 8 21.09 6.83 -22.87
N LYS A 9 21.88 5.82 -23.14
CA LYS A 9 21.72 4.95 -24.31
C LYS A 9 20.48 4.11 -24.04
N ILE A 10 19.41 4.33 -24.78
CA ILE A 10 18.23 3.44 -24.75
C ILE A 10 18.59 2.25 -25.64
N ASP A 11 19.03 1.17 -25.05
CA ASP A 11 19.13 -0.09 -25.74
C ASP A 11 17.72 -0.71 -25.77
N GLN A 12 17.17 -0.94 -26.97
CA GLN A 12 15.98 -1.79 -27.11
C GLN A 12 16.37 -3.19 -26.72
N VAL A 13 15.87 -3.64 -25.58
CA VAL A 13 16.04 -5.00 -25.10
C VAL A 13 14.92 -5.86 -25.73
N SER A 14 15.30 -6.92 -26.44
CA SER A 14 14.36 -7.93 -26.92
C SER A 14 13.76 -8.71 -25.76
N ASP A 15 12.48 -9.04 -25.84
CA ASP A 15 11.61 -9.61 -24.79
C ASP A 15 12.14 -10.86 -24.06
N GLU A 16 13.17 -11.51 -24.54
CA GLU A 16 13.59 -12.81 -24.04
C GLU A 16 14.52 -12.79 -22.82
N PHE A 17 15.18 -11.69 -22.48
CA PHE A 17 16.29 -11.72 -21.48
C PHE A 17 16.47 -10.48 -20.62
N PHE A 18 15.42 -9.72 -20.27
CA PHE A 18 15.63 -8.65 -19.31
C PHE A 18 15.65 -9.18 -17.87
N ARG A 19 16.75 -9.79 -17.48
CA ARG A 19 17.16 -9.92 -16.07
C ARG A 19 18.33 -8.96 -15.86
N PRO A 20 18.10 -7.71 -15.40
CA PRO A 20 19.23 -6.89 -15.01
C PRO A 20 19.96 -7.59 -13.87
N GLU A 21 21.22 -7.87 -14.05
CA GLU A 21 22.11 -8.06 -12.90
C GLU A 21 22.19 -6.68 -12.24
N VAL A 22 21.36 -6.46 -11.26
CA VAL A 22 21.32 -5.20 -10.51
C VAL A 22 22.57 -5.13 -9.68
N ASN A 23 23.56 -4.39 -10.18
CA ASN A 23 24.65 -3.94 -9.33
C ASN A 23 24.08 -2.86 -8.40
N THR A 24 24.03 -3.13 -7.10
CA THR A 24 23.31 -2.34 -6.09
C THR A 24 23.95 -0.98 -5.79
N GLU A 25 25.06 -0.63 -6.40
CA GLU A 25 25.78 0.62 -6.14
C GLU A 25 25.31 1.79 -7.03
N ASP A 26 24.84 1.48 -8.25
CA ASP A 26 24.30 2.50 -9.17
C ASP A 26 22.84 2.16 -9.47
N GLY A 27 21.90 2.95 -9.00
CA GLY A 27 20.46 2.73 -9.25
C GLY A 27 20.18 2.53 -10.74
N VAL A 28 19.63 1.38 -11.10
CA VAL A 28 19.20 1.06 -12.47
C VAL A 28 17.72 1.40 -12.62
N TRP A 29 17.37 2.10 -13.69
CA TRP A 29 15.99 2.33 -14.06
C TRP A 29 15.73 1.88 -15.51
N ALA A 30 14.52 1.44 -15.77
CA ALA A 30 14.10 0.96 -17.08
C ALA A 30 12.66 1.41 -17.38
N VAL A 31 12.34 1.51 -18.66
CA VAL A 31 10.94 1.63 -19.12
C VAL A 31 10.55 0.25 -19.66
N LEU A 32 9.54 -0.36 -19.04
CA LEU A 32 9.06 -1.68 -19.38
C LEU A 32 7.58 -1.62 -19.73
N PRO A 33 7.09 -2.50 -20.63
CA PRO A 33 5.66 -2.76 -20.73
C PRO A 33 5.08 -3.18 -19.39
N PHE A 34 3.85 -2.72 -19.08
CA PHE A 34 3.23 -2.95 -17.77
C PHE A 34 3.14 -4.43 -17.40
N GLU A 35 2.82 -5.29 -18.36
CA GLU A 35 2.71 -6.74 -18.19
C GLU A 35 4.05 -7.46 -17.91
N LEU A 36 5.18 -6.77 -18.10
CA LEU A 36 6.51 -7.30 -17.78
C LEU A 36 7.01 -6.88 -16.40
N LEU A 37 6.20 -6.18 -15.61
CA LEU A 37 6.55 -5.85 -14.24
C LEU A 37 6.69 -7.12 -13.40
N ALA A 38 7.74 -7.18 -12.61
CA ALA A 38 8.05 -8.29 -11.73
C ALA A 38 8.37 -7.74 -10.32
N PRO A 39 8.28 -8.56 -9.26
CA PRO A 39 8.39 -8.08 -7.87
C PRO A 39 9.69 -7.36 -7.52
N GLN A 40 10.76 -7.56 -8.28
CA GLN A 40 12.04 -6.89 -8.07
C GLN A 40 12.04 -5.42 -8.54
N TRP A 41 11.03 -4.98 -9.30
CA TRP A 41 10.93 -3.62 -9.78
C TRP A 41 10.12 -2.75 -8.84
N LYS A 42 10.65 -1.57 -8.55
CA LYS A 42 9.88 -0.51 -7.92
C LYS A 42 9.31 0.39 -9.01
N VAL A 43 7.99 0.44 -9.10
CA VAL A 43 7.31 1.38 -9.99
C VAL A 43 7.47 2.80 -9.44
N ILE A 44 7.89 3.72 -10.30
CA ILE A 44 8.04 5.14 -9.96
C ILE A 44 7.02 5.97 -10.72
N SER A 45 6.58 7.06 -10.10
CA SER A 45 5.72 8.03 -10.76
C SER A 45 6.49 8.86 -11.79
N VAL A 46 5.84 9.16 -12.90
CA VAL A 46 6.34 10.09 -13.93
C VAL A 46 5.36 11.27 -14.02
N ASP A 47 5.85 12.47 -13.81
CA ASP A 47 5.04 13.68 -13.73
C ASP A 47 3.89 13.58 -12.69
N GLY A 48 4.17 12.93 -11.55
CA GLY A 48 3.21 12.74 -10.46
C GLY A 48 2.15 11.68 -10.72
N ARG A 49 2.27 10.86 -11.76
CA ARG A 49 1.33 9.79 -12.11
C ARG A 49 2.02 8.44 -12.09
N SER A 50 1.36 7.44 -11.50
CA SER A 50 1.82 6.06 -11.49
C SER A 50 0.85 5.16 -12.25
N PRO A 51 1.34 4.18 -13.02
CA PRO A 51 0.46 3.17 -13.63
C PRO A 51 -0.22 2.26 -12.58
N LEU A 52 0.15 2.37 -11.31
CA LEU A 52 -0.52 1.68 -10.20
C LEU A 52 -1.70 2.46 -9.64
N ASP A 53 -1.82 3.76 -9.93
CA ASP A 53 -2.92 4.57 -9.44
C ASP A 53 -4.24 4.17 -10.11
N ASP A 54 -5.32 4.15 -9.36
CA ASP A 54 -6.66 3.77 -9.84
C ASP A 54 -7.17 4.68 -10.93
N ASP A 55 -6.91 5.98 -10.80
CA ASP A 55 -7.30 7.01 -11.75
C ASP A 55 -6.28 7.24 -12.87
N PHE A 56 -5.31 6.33 -13.00
CA PHE A 56 -4.31 6.43 -14.07
C PHE A 56 -4.95 6.41 -15.46
N ALA A 57 -4.74 7.49 -16.19
CA ALA A 57 -5.20 7.67 -17.56
C ALA A 57 -4.01 7.54 -18.52
N PRO A 58 -3.86 6.41 -19.25
CA PRO A 58 -2.73 6.17 -20.14
C PRO A 58 -2.50 7.28 -21.17
N GLU A 59 -3.57 7.89 -21.68
CA GLU A 59 -3.50 8.96 -22.69
C GLU A 59 -2.87 10.25 -22.17
N GLN A 60 -2.73 10.38 -20.85
CA GLN A 60 -2.16 11.57 -20.20
C GLN A 60 -0.70 11.39 -19.78
N THR A 61 -0.10 10.23 -20.08
CA THR A 61 1.30 9.97 -19.75
C THR A 61 2.19 9.91 -21.00
N PRO A 62 3.40 10.48 -20.96
CA PRO A 62 4.33 10.45 -22.09
C PRO A 62 4.85 9.05 -22.42
N LEU A 63 4.72 8.10 -21.49
CA LEU A 63 5.17 6.72 -21.66
C LEU A 63 4.07 5.79 -22.23
N SER A 64 2.91 6.32 -22.57
CA SER A 64 1.84 5.55 -23.24
C SER A 64 2.11 5.39 -24.72
N GLN A 65 1.82 4.18 -25.22
CA GLN A 65 1.83 3.87 -26.62
C GLN A 65 0.39 3.75 -27.13
N ARG A 66 0.02 4.60 -28.12
CA ARG A 66 -1.30 4.54 -28.74
C ARG A 66 -1.22 3.76 -30.04
N VAL A 67 -2.01 2.71 -30.15
CA VAL A 67 -2.19 1.98 -31.38
C VAL A 67 -3.42 2.53 -32.11
N VAL A 68 -3.28 2.87 -33.39
CA VAL A 68 -4.35 3.42 -34.21
C VAL A 68 -4.53 2.55 -35.45
N LEU A 69 -5.75 2.14 -35.69
CA LEU A 69 -6.13 1.48 -36.93
C LEU A 69 -6.53 2.55 -37.97
N SER A 70 -5.92 2.54 -39.15
CA SER A 70 -6.29 3.40 -40.25
C SER A 70 -6.53 2.60 -41.52
N THR A 71 -7.45 3.04 -42.38
CA THR A 71 -7.75 2.42 -43.67
C THR A 71 -7.70 3.47 -44.77
N GLN A 72 -7.31 3.06 -45.98
CA GLN A 72 -7.37 3.87 -47.19
C GLN A 72 -8.59 3.51 -48.04
N LEU A 73 -9.45 2.57 -47.58
CA LEU A 73 -10.68 2.19 -48.29
C LEU A 73 -11.76 3.26 -48.05
N GLU A 74 -12.49 3.59 -49.13
CA GLU A 74 -13.60 4.55 -49.06
C GLU A 74 -14.78 3.97 -48.22
N GLU A 75 -14.97 2.65 -48.24
CA GLU A 75 -15.94 1.94 -47.43
C GLU A 75 -15.30 0.75 -46.71
N VAL A 76 -15.60 0.61 -45.44
CA VAL A 76 -15.17 -0.51 -44.60
C VAL A 76 -16.41 -1.34 -44.27
N SER A 77 -16.45 -2.58 -44.72
CA SER A 77 -17.56 -3.50 -44.46
C SER A 77 -17.49 -4.18 -43.09
N LEU A 78 -16.47 -3.88 -42.28
CA LEU A 78 -16.30 -4.43 -40.95
C LEU A 78 -17.12 -3.64 -39.93
N SER A 79 -17.74 -4.34 -38.99
CA SER A 79 -18.38 -3.71 -37.83
C SER A 79 -17.33 -3.09 -36.90
N ALA A 80 -17.73 -2.13 -36.04
CA ALA A 80 -16.85 -1.54 -35.04
C ALA A 80 -16.21 -2.61 -34.11
N GLU A 81 -16.95 -3.65 -33.74
CA GLU A 81 -16.47 -4.77 -32.95
C GLU A 81 -15.39 -5.58 -33.69
N GLN A 82 -15.60 -5.86 -34.99
CA GLN A 82 -14.58 -6.54 -35.80
C GLN A 82 -13.31 -5.70 -35.97
N LEU A 83 -13.45 -4.37 -36.07
CA LEU A 83 -12.32 -3.47 -36.13
C LEU A 83 -11.56 -3.43 -34.82
N LEU A 84 -12.27 -3.35 -33.68
CA LEU A 84 -11.66 -3.36 -32.33
C LEU A 84 -10.90 -4.68 -32.07
N ALA A 85 -11.41 -5.81 -32.58
CA ALA A 85 -10.75 -7.10 -32.45
C ALA A 85 -9.39 -7.20 -33.18
N LEU A 86 -9.10 -6.28 -34.08
CA LEU A 86 -7.79 -6.19 -34.78
C LEU A 86 -6.74 -5.41 -33.96
N LEU A 87 -7.16 -4.69 -32.93
CA LEU A 87 -6.23 -3.97 -32.05
C LEU A 87 -5.65 -4.93 -31.02
N PRO A 88 -4.39 -4.74 -30.61
CA PRO A 88 -3.85 -5.47 -29.48
C PRO A 88 -4.65 -5.13 -28.21
N ALA A 89 -4.78 -6.09 -27.31
CA ALA A 89 -5.34 -5.85 -26.00
C ALA A 89 -4.50 -4.80 -25.26
N PRO A 90 -5.12 -3.98 -24.40
CA PRO A 90 -4.35 -3.09 -23.53
C PRO A 90 -3.45 -3.92 -22.61
N ASN A 91 -2.25 -3.46 -22.37
CA ASN A 91 -1.29 -4.15 -21.50
C ASN A 91 -1.51 -3.85 -20.00
N ARG A 92 -2.49 -3.02 -19.66
CA ARG A 92 -2.96 -2.76 -18.31
C ARG A 92 -4.48 -2.94 -18.26
N GLU A 93 -4.93 -3.93 -17.51
CA GLU A 93 -6.34 -4.17 -17.23
C GLU A 93 -6.63 -3.72 -15.79
N ARG A 94 -7.28 -2.57 -15.62
CA ARG A 94 -7.58 -2.00 -14.31
C ARG A 94 -8.33 -2.97 -13.41
N ASP A 95 -9.33 -3.65 -13.93
CA ASP A 95 -10.19 -4.57 -13.17
C ASP A 95 -9.45 -5.82 -12.66
N ARG A 96 -8.19 -6.00 -13.05
CA ARG A 96 -7.32 -7.09 -12.61
C ARG A 96 -6.13 -6.60 -11.77
N LEU A 97 -6.04 -5.31 -11.52
CA LEU A 97 -5.06 -4.72 -10.63
C LEU A 97 -5.66 -4.60 -9.23
N THR A 98 -4.95 -5.05 -8.24
CA THR A 98 -5.27 -4.85 -6.82
C THR A 98 -4.03 -4.32 -6.13
N SER A 99 -4.17 -3.18 -5.49
CA SER A 99 -3.13 -2.58 -4.67
C SER A 99 -3.27 -3.01 -3.21
N LEU A 100 -2.17 -3.42 -2.61
CA LEU A 100 -2.10 -3.80 -1.20
C LEU A 100 -0.99 -3.00 -0.52
N ILE A 101 -1.36 -2.27 0.53
CA ILE A 101 -0.39 -1.67 1.45
C ILE A 101 -0.23 -2.58 2.67
N MET A 102 1.01 -2.87 3.03
CA MET A 102 1.35 -3.61 4.23
C MET A 102 2.27 -2.76 5.10
N THR A 103 1.86 -2.50 6.34
CA THR A 103 2.73 -1.81 7.30
C THR A 103 3.69 -2.79 7.97
N GLY A 104 4.74 -2.25 8.56
CA GLY A 104 5.49 -2.93 9.61
C GLY A 104 4.72 -2.92 10.94
N VAL A 105 5.41 -3.33 12.01
CA VAL A 105 4.83 -3.39 13.37
C VAL A 105 4.34 -2.01 13.81
N THR A 106 3.09 -1.98 14.24
CA THR A 106 2.43 -0.80 14.81
C THR A 106 2.12 -1.07 16.28
N ALA A 107 2.49 -0.16 17.15
CA ALA A 107 2.21 -0.22 18.58
C ALA A 107 1.68 1.14 19.05
N MET A 108 0.40 1.21 19.37
CA MET A 108 -0.22 2.42 19.94
C MET A 108 -0.06 2.40 21.46
N ALA A 109 1.21 2.46 21.90
CA ALA A 109 1.65 2.43 23.26
C ALA A 109 2.82 3.40 23.49
N ARG A 110 3.24 3.61 24.73
CA ARG A 110 4.39 4.46 25.12
C ARG A 110 4.33 5.86 24.47
N ASP A 111 5.43 6.28 23.82
CA ASP A 111 5.56 7.59 23.19
C ASP A 111 4.50 7.85 22.13
N THR A 112 4.19 6.84 21.30
CA THR A 112 3.13 6.95 20.30
C THR A 112 1.78 7.23 20.97
N ALA A 113 1.42 6.45 21.98
CA ALA A 113 0.17 6.66 22.72
C ALA A 113 0.16 8.00 23.48
N PHE A 114 1.30 8.42 24.02
CA PHE A 114 1.41 9.74 24.67
C PHE A 114 1.16 10.86 23.68
N VAL A 115 1.76 10.81 22.49
CA VAL A 115 1.50 11.78 21.42
C VAL A 115 0.03 11.75 20.99
N MET A 116 -0.57 10.55 20.83
CA MET A 116 -1.99 10.42 20.51
C MET A 116 -2.90 11.05 21.58
N SER A 117 -2.53 10.94 22.85
CA SER A 117 -3.31 11.51 23.96
C SER A 117 -3.17 13.04 24.08
N THR A 118 -2.10 13.64 23.56
CA THR A 118 -1.80 15.07 23.67
C THR A 118 -2.12 15.85 22.39
N GLU A 119 -1.82 15.29 21.23
CA GLU A 119 -2.01 15.92 19.92
C GLU A 119 -3.30 15.43 19.21
N GLY A 120 -3.93 14.38 19.74
CA GLY A 120 -5.13 13.76 19.21
C GLY A 120 -4.87 12.37 18.63
N VAL A 121 -5.90 11.51 18.73
CA VAL A 121 -5.81 10.08 18.35
C VAL A 121 -5.36 9.89 16.91
N LEU A 122 -5.81 10.75 15.99
CA LEU A 122 -5.52 10.64 14.56
C LEU A 122 -4.18 11.25 14.14
N TYR A 123 -3.49 11.92 15.04
CA TYR A 123 -2.26 12.68 14.73
C TYR A 123 -1.18 11.83 14.03
N PRO A 124 -0.88 10.59 14.45
CA PRO A 124 0.15 9.78 13.78
C PRO A 124 -0.18 9.43 12.32
N GLY A 125 -1.47 9.48 11.96
CA GLY A 125 -1.94 9.18 10.61
C GLY A 125 -1.91 10.36 9.63
N THR A 126 -1.74 11.60 10.10
CA THR A 126 -1.98 12.82 9.31
C THR A 126 -1.20 12.88 7.99
N GLU A 127 0.04 12.43 7.97
CA GLU A 127 0.90 12.49 6.78
C GLU A 127 0.74 11.28 5.85
N ILE A 128 0.19 10.16 6.34
CA ILE A 128 0.14 8.90 5.58
C ILE A 128 -1.28 8.46 5.24
N ARG A 129 -2.31 9.08 5.82
CA ARG A 129 -3.72 8.70 5.66
C ARG A 129 -4.13 8.54 4.20
N ASP A 130 -3.90 9.57 3.38
CA ASP A 130 -4.35 9.58 2.00
C ASP A 130 -3.64 8.49 1.18
N PHE A 131 -2.37 8.25 1.46
CA PHE A 131 -1.60 7.17 0.85
C PHE A 131 -2.15 5.79 1.26
N MET A 132 -2.43 5.57 2.55
CA MET A 132 -2.98 4.32 3.06
C MET A 132 -4.35 4.03 2.45
N ARG A 133 -5.23 5.02 2.42
CA ARG A 133 -6.60 4.91 1.89
C ARG A 133 -6.68 4.82 0.37
N ALA A 134 -5.61 5.10 -0.34
CA ALA A 134 -5.57 4.98 -1.80
C ALA A 134 -5.40 3.52 -2.27
N ALA A 135 -5.06 2.59 -1.39
CA ALA A 135 -4.97 1.17 -1.73
C ALA A 135 -6.36 0.50 -1.71
N ASP A 136 -6.49 -0.58 -2.48
CA ASP A 136 -7.68 -1.44 -2.44
C ASP A 136 -7.77 -2.24 -1.14
N LEU A 137 -6.61 -2.55 -0.54
CA LEU A 137 -6.50 -3.25 0.74
C LEU A 137 -5.37 -2.64 1.58
N THR A 138 -5.68 -2.36 2.84
CA THR A 138 -4.71 -1.86 3.82
C THR A 138 -4.55 -2.86 4.96
N HIS A 139 -3.34 -3.43 5.05
CA HIS A 139 -2.95 -4.37 6.09
C HIS A 139 -2.08 -3.67 7.12
N ILE A 140 -2.46 -3.78 8.40
CA ILE A 140 -1.71 -3.22 9.53
C ILE A 140 -1.32 -4.33 10.50
N SER A 141 -0.03 -4.42 10.84
CA SER A 141 0.46 -5.31 11.90
C SER A 141 0.32 -4.59 13.24
N ASN A 142 -0.65 -4.97 14.07
CA ASN A 142 -0.85 -4.40 15.41
C ASN A 142 -0.30 -5.32 16.49
N GLU A 143 0.77 -4.89 17.15
CA GLU A 143 1.51 -5.68 18.12
C GLU A 143 0.86 -5.74 19.50
N VAL A 144 -0.02 -4.77 19.83
CA VAL A 144 -0.50 -4.52 21.20
C VAL A 144 -2.02 -4.65 21.28
N SER A 145 -2.53 -5.44 22.23
CA SER A 145 -3.98 -5.56 22.44
C SER A 145 -4.60 -4.33 23.07
N PHE A 146 -5.88 -4.10 22.76
CA PHE A 146 -6.69 -3.06 23.39
C PHE A 146 -7.22 -3.52 24.76
N TYR A 147 -7.26 -2.58 25.72
CA TYR A 147 -7.73 -2.86 27.07
C TYR A 147 -8.35 -1.60 27.71
N GLU A 148 -9.61 -1.71 28.15
CA GLU A 148 -10.34 -0.59 28.79
C GLU A 148 -9.68 -0.06 30.08
N GLY A 149 -8.90 -0.88 30.74
CA GLY A 149 -8.13 -0.50 31.94
C GLY A 149 -6.68 -0.10 31.63
N CYS A 150 -6.35 0.20 30.39
CA CYS A 150 -5.01 0.65 30.01
C CYS A 150 -4.70 1.98 30.71
N PRO A 151 -3.58 2.10 31.43
CA PRO A 151 -3.23 3.35 32.10
C PRO A 151 -2.92 4.46 31.10
N PHE A 152 -3.02 5.71 31.54
CA PHE A 152 -2.60 6.85 30.72
C PHE A 152 -1.14 6.67 30.26
N PRO A 153 -0.84 6.94 28.98
CA PRO A 153 0.50 6.72 28.44
C PRO A 153 1.56 7.54 29.16
N ASP A 154 2.65 6.87 29.55
CA ASP A 154 3.82 7.47 30.16
C ASP A 154 5.02 7.33 29.21
N PRO A 155 5.55 8.42 28.64
CA PRO A 155 6.70 8.37 27.73
C PRO A 155 7.98 7.90 28.43
N ASP A 156 8.08 8.09 29.74
CA ASP A 156 9.25 7.67 30.54
C ASP A 156 9.13 6.18 30.97
N TYR A 157 8.06 5.48 30.60
CA TYR A 157 7.86 4.09 30.98
C TYR A 157 8.94 3.17 30.38
N SER A 158 9.75 2.60 31.25
CA SER A 158 10.85 1.71 30.89
C SER A 158 10.51 0.21 30.94
N GLY A 159 9.27 -0.14 31.24
CA GLY A 159 8.79 -1.53 31.25
C GLY A 159 8.56 -2.10 29.85
N PHE A 160 8.22 -3.40 29.82
CA PHE A 160 8.02 -4.16 28.59
C PHE A 160 6.58 -4.73 28.47
N ILE A 161 5.63 -4.16 29.20
CA ILE A 161 4.24 -4.61 29.20
C ILE A 161 3.38 -3.46 28.71
N PHE A 162 2.69 -3.69 27.63
CA PHE A 162 1.97 -2.66 26.90
C PHE A 162 0.49 -3.01 26.74
N CYS A 163 -0.33 -1.98 26.65
CA CYS A 163 -1.70 -2.04 26.16
C CYS A 163 -2.02 -0.76 25.40
N SER A 164 -3.07 -0.81 24.61
CA SER A 164 -3.63 0.34 23.92
C SER A 164 -4.99 0.72 24.51
N ASP A 165 -5.26 2.01 24.64
CA ASP A 165 -6.61 2.48 24.96
C ASP A 165 -7.57 2.12 23.81
N PRO A 166 -8.80 1.66 24.08
CA PRO A 166 -9.76 1.30 23.03
C PRO A 166 -10.06 2.40 22.03
N SER A 167 -10.02 3.67 22.45
CA SER A 167 -10.25 4.81 21.54
C SER A 167 -9.21 4.94 20.43
N TYR A 168 -8.07 4.30 20.57
CA TYR A 168 -7.02 4.33 19.53
C TYR A 168 -7.37 3.51 18.28
N ILE A 169 -8.43 2.71 18.34
CA ILE A 169 -8.99 2.04 17.15
C ILE A 169 -9.37 3.06 16.06
N ASP A 170 -9.76 4.27 16.45
CA ASP A 170 -10.11 5.33 15.52
C ASP A 170 -8.97 5.69 14.56
N LEU A 171 -7.71 5.51 14.97
CA LEU A 171 -6.56 5.69 14.08
C LEU A 171 -6.52 4.62 12.99
N LEU A 172 -6.79 3.37 13.31
CA LEU A 172 -6.80 2.28 12.34
C LEU A 172 -7.94 2.46 11.33
N ASP A 173 -9.11 2.87 11.83
CA ASP A 173 -10.28 3.23 11.00
C ASP A 173 -9.96 4.40 10.04
N ASP A 174 -9.35 5.44 10.59
CA ASP A 174 -8.98 6.64 9.82
C ASP A 174 -7.93 6.34 8.74
N LEU A 175 -7.05 5.39 8.97
CA LEU A 175 -6.09 4.90 8.00
C LEU A 175 -6.70 3.93 6.95
N GLY A 176 -7.96 3.53 7.12
CA GLY A 176 -8.64 2.59 6.23
C GLY A 176 -8.15 1.16 6.38
N ALA A 177 -7.88 0.71 7.61
CA ALA A 177 -7.41 -0.65 7.86
C ALA A 177 -8.48 -1.70 7.52
N ASP A 178 -8.18 -2.61 6.61
CA ASP A 178 -9.04 -3.72 6.23
C ASP A 178 -8.65 -5.01 6.96
N ILE A 179 -7.35 -5.22 7.14
CA ILE A 179 -6.79 -6.46 7.68
C ILE A 179 -5.80 -6.13 8.79
N ILE A 180 -6.00 -6.72 9.96
CA ILE A 180 -5.11 -6.58 11.10
C ILE A 180 -4.37 -7.90 11.36
N GLU A 181 -3.05 -7.83 11.45
CA GLU A 181 -2.20 -8.93 11.86
C GLU A 181 -1.92 -8.83 13.37
N LEU A 182 -2.12 -9.94 14.09
CA LEU A 182 -1.99 -10.07 15.54
C LEU A 182 -0.89 -11.07 15.94
N THR A 183 0.26 -11.03 15.26
CA THR A 183 1.37 -11.94 15.57
C THR A 183 2.42 -11.32 16.50
N GLY A 184 2.20 -10.08 16.92
CA GLY A 184 3.10 -9.36 17.84
C GLY A 184 3.20 -10.01 19.23
N ASN A 185 4.37 -9.91 19.83
CA ASN A 185 4.67 -10.54 21.13
C ASN A 185 4.03 -9.81 22.34
N HIS A 186 3.41 -8.64 22.14
CA HIS A 186 2.76 -7.85 23.20
C HIS A 186 1.23 -8.03 23.26
N ASN A 187 0.64 -8.85 22.44
CA ASN A 187 -0.82 -9.10 22.47
C ASN A 187 -1.33 -9.72 23.78
N ASN A 188 -0.47 -10.42 24.54
CA ASN A 188 -0.81 -11.05 25.81
C ASN A 188 -0.30 -10.31 27.06
N ASP A 189 0.24 -9.12 26.93
CA ASP A 189 0.84 -8.37 28.03
C ASP A 189 -0.16 -8.04 29.14
N VAL A 190 -1.37 -7.67 28.79
CA VAL A 190 -2.46 -7.39 29.71
C VAL A 190 -2.73 -8.60 30.61
N ARG A 191 -2.76 -9.81 30.01
CA ARG A 191 -2.94 -11.05 30.77
C ARG A 191 -1.79 -11.31 31.73
N ALA A 192 -0.56 -11.02 31.31
CA ALA A 192 0.62 -11.22 32.14
C ALA A 192 0.58 -10.33 33.39
N LEU A 193 0.18 -9.06 33.26
CA LEU A 193 0.19 -8.07 34.34
C LEU A 193 -1.12 -8.05 35.13
N TYR A 194 -2.24 -7.88 34.45
CA TYR A 194 -3.56 -7.61 35.06
C TYR A 194 -4.41 -8.87 35.25
N LYS A 195 -3.95 -10.03 34.74
CA LYS A 195 -4.69 -11.32 34.77
C LYS A 195 -6.02 -11.26 34.00
N VAL A 196 -6.15 -10.35 33.06
CA VAL A 196 -7.30 -10.17 32.17
C VAL A 196 -6.88 -10.58 30.76
N ASP A 197 -7.67 -11.41 30.12
CA ASP A 197 -7.47 -11.74 28.71
C ASP A 197 -8.11 -10.65 27.83
N SER A 198 -7.29 -9.77 27.28
CA SER A 198 -7.73 -8.64 26.45
C SER A 198 -7.86 -9.00 24.96
N VAL A 199 -7.39 -10.16 24.54
CA VAL A 199 -7.43 -10.57 23.13
C VAL A 199 -8.88 -10.69 22.63
N PRO A 200 -9.82 -11.38 23.32
CA PRO A 200 -11.21 -11.43 22.87
C PRO A 200 -11.86 -10.06 22.70
N PHE A 201 -11.63 -9.13 23.64
CA PHE A 201 -12.10 -7.75 23.55
C PHE A 201 -11.51 -7.04 22.31
N THR A 202 -10.21 -7.20 22.06
CA THR A 202 -9.52 -6.64 20.89
C THR A 202 -10.13 -7.16 19.58
N LEU A 203 -10.42 -8.47 19.50
CA LEU A 203 -11.02 -9.07 18.31
C LEU A 203 -12.48 -8.61 18.08
N ASP A 204 -13.22 -8.40 19.16
CA ASP A 204 -14.57 -7.83 19.07
C ASP A 204 -14.53 -6.39 18.58
N LEU A 205 -13.59 -5.60 19.08
CA LEU A 205 -13.39 -4.22 18.64
C LEU A 205 -13.04 -4.14 17.13
N TYR A 206 -12.15 -5.01 16.63
CA TYR A 206 -11.88 -5.07 15.18
C TYR A 206 -13.14 -5.45 14.39
N ARG A 207 -13.95 -6.37 14.89
CA ARG A 207 -15.20 -6.77 14.23
C ARG A 207 -16.22 -5.63 14.17
N GLU A 208 -16.34 -4.85 15.24
CA GLU A 208 -17.22 -3.67 15.32
C GLU A 208 -16.82 -2.61 14.30
N HIS A 209 -15.52 -2.48 14.05
CA HIS A 209 -14.93 -1.57 13.05
C HIS A 209 -14.73 -2.21 11.66
N HIS A 210 -15.38 -3.35 11.39
CA HIS A 210 -15.37 -4.06 10.10
C HIS A 210 -14.00 -4.53 9.61
N MET A 211 -13.00 -4.56 10.47
CA MET A 211 -11.66 -5.05 10.15
C MET A 211 -11.62 -6.58 10.22
N GLN A 212 -11.00 -7.21 9.22
CA GLN A 212 -10.63 -8.61 9.29
C GLN A 212 -9.34 -8.76 10.09
N TRP A 213 -9.10 -9.94 10.65
CA TRP A 213 -7.87 -10.17 11.40
C TRP A 213 -7.39 -11.61 11.26
N TYR A 214 -6.10 -11.80 11.45
CA TYR A 214 -5.50 -13.11 11.60
C TYR A 214 -4.40 -13.08 12.66
N ALA A 215 -4.13 -14.26 13.27
CA ALA A 215 -3.08 -14.49 14.23
C ALA A 215 -2.34 -15.77 13.88
N GLY A 216 -1.02 -15.83 14.18
CA GLY A 216 -0.17 -17.00 14.02
C GLY A 216 0.03 -17.78 15.31
#